data_ad57869045e417512cc255c8b07660e9
#
_entry.id   ad57869045e417512cc255c8b07660e9
#
_cell.length_a   1.000
_cell.length_b   1.000
_cell.length_c   1.000
_cell.angle_alpha   90.00
_cell.angle_beta   90.00
_cell.angle_gamma   90.00
#
_symmetry.space_group_name_H-M   'P 1'
#
loop_
_entity.id
_entity.type
_entity.pdbx_description
1 polymer ?
#
loop_
_entity_poly.entity_id
_entity_poly.type
_entity_poly.pdbx_seq_one_letter_code
_entity_poly.pdbx_strand_id
1 'polypeptide(L)'
;MQDKITIAVTKGDRIVEQQLALLAQIGIVPHDDLNRSRKLVFSTTLDNVELLVLRGSDVATYVEHGIADIGMAGKDVLLEHGEQGYYQPLDLKLGRCRIMVAGLKDEGVLPARLKIATKFVNTAKRYYAGLGIQVDIIRLYGAMELAPVTGLAHRIVDIVETGNTLKANGLVAMEHIVDVSTRLIVNKTAMKIKYDTIQSLIGRLRDVV
;
A
#
# COMPACT_ATOMS: atom_id res chain seq x y z
N MET A 1 -6.39 -22.56 24.66
CA MET A 1 -5.28 -22.41 23.68
C MET A 1 -5.49 -21.06 23.01
N GLN A 2 -4.49 -20.19 22.98
CA GLN A 2 -4.57 -18.95 22.21
C GLN A 2 -4.55 -19.28 20.71
N ASP A 3 -5.38 -18.59 19.92
CA ASP A 3 -5.41 -18.78 18.48
C ASP A 3 -4.07 -18.37 17.85
N LYS A 4 -3.58 -19.18 16.92
CA LYS A 4 -2.42 -18.80 16.11
C LYS A 4 -2.82 -17.65 15.17
N ILE A 5 -2.04 -16.57 15.18
CA ILE A 5 -2.23 -15.38 14.35
C ILE A 5 -1.07 -15.24 13.37
N THR A 6 -1.40 -15.09 12.10
CA THR A 6 -0.44 -14.82 11.02
C THR A 6 -0.58 -13.39 10.56
N ILE A 7 0.51 -12.59 10.69
CA ILE A 7 0.53 -11.18 10.29
C ILE A 7 1.40 -11.00 9.05
N ALA A 8 0.83 -10.50 7.96
CA ALA A 8 1.58 -10.15 6.76
C ALA A 8 2.16 -8.73 6.87
N VAL A 9 3.49 -8.64 6.74
CA VAL A 9 4.25 -7.38 6.69
C VAL A 9 4.91 -7.21 5.32
N THR A 10 5.18 -5.96 4.92
CA THR A 10 5.78 -5.70 3.63
C THR A 10 7.28 -6.01 3.63
N LYS A 11 7.79 -6.54 2.52
CA LYS A 11 9.24 -6.65 2.28
C LYS A 11 9.74 -5.34 1.67
N GLY A 12 10.90 -4.88 2.10
CA GLY A 12 11.60 -3.71 1.55
C GLY A 12 11.78 -2.61 2.59
N ASP A 13 12.86 -1.96 2.48
CA ASP A 13 13.56 -0.97 3.24
C ASP A 13 12.84 -0.26 4.42
N ARG A 14 12.40 0.96 4.15
CA ARG A 14 11.96 1.91 5.18
C ARG A 14 10.60 1.57 5.80
N ILE A 15 9.68 0.98 5.03
CA ILE A 15 8.32 0.70 5.53
C ILE A 15 8.29 -0.52 6.43
N VAL A 16 9.08 -1.56 6.14
CA VAL A 16 9.14 -2.75 7.01
C VAL A 16 9.72 -2.40 8.37
N GLU A 17 10.75 -1.53 8.42
CA GLU A 17 11.34 -1.08 9.68
C GLU A 17 10.30 -0.35 10.55
N GLN A 18 9.49 0.53 9.95
CA GLN A 18 8.41 1.22 10.65
C GLN A 18 7.31 0.23 11.14
N GLN A 19 6.95 -0.76 10.32
CA GLN A 19 5.98 -1.79 10.70
C GLN A 19 6.51 -2.64 11.87
N LEU A 20 7.76 -3.07 11.82
CA LEU A 20 8.39 -3.84 12.88
C LEU A 20 8.55 -3.03 14.18
N ALA A 21 8.93 -1.76 14.07
CA ALA A 21 9.02 -0.86 15.22
C ALA A 21 7.65 -0.68 15.91
N LEU A 22 6.57 -0.58 15.12
CA LEU A 22 5.21 -0.53 15.66
C LEU A 22 4.80 -1.83 16.34
N LEU A 23 5.08 -2.98 15.72
CA LEU A 23 4.82 -4.30 16.30
C LEU A 23 5.61 -4.55 17.59
N ALA A 24 6.87 -4.09 17.65
CA ALA A 24 7.71 -4.19 18.82
C ALA A 24 7.13 -3.45 20.03
N GLN A 25 6.46 -2.31 19.83
CA GLN A 25 5.82 -1.55 20.90
C GLN A 25 4.68 -2.35 21.58
N ILE A 26 4.10 -3.29 20.87
CA ILE A 26 3.08 -4.20 21.41
C ILE A 26 3.67 -5.59 21.74
N GLY A 27 5.01 -5.73 21.82
CA GLY A 27 5.70 -6.94 22.24
C GLY A 27 5.80 -8.03 21.17
N ILE A 28 5.56 -7.71 19.90
CA ILE A 28 5.73 -8.65 18.77
C ILE A 28 7.06 -8.33 18.09
N VAL A 29 8.07 -9.14 18.39
CA VAL A 29 9.43 -8.99 17.83
C VAL A 29 9.83 -10.30 17.16
N PRO A 30 10.25 -10.28 15.88
CA PRO A 30 10.74 -11.49 15.22
C PRO A 30 12.06 -11.96 15.85
N HIS A 31 12.25 -13.29 15.93
CA HIS A 31 13.48 -13.88 16.48
C HIS A 31 14.68 -13.73 15.54
N ASP A 32 14.45 -13.71 14.23
CA ASP A 32 15.47 -13.54 13.20
C ASP A 32 15.36 -12.14 12.58
N ASP A 33 16.47 -11.60 12.09
CA ASP A 33 16.52 -10.35 11.31
C ASP A 33 15.93 -10.58 9.90
N LEU A 34 14.82 -9.92 9.60
CA LEU A 34 14.13 -10.03 8.32
C LEU A 34 15.01 -9.59 7.12
N ASN A 35 15.90 -8.63 7.33
CA ASN A 35 16.74 -8.07 6.28
C ASN A 35 17.94 -8.99 5.93
N ARG A 36 18.40 -9.79 6.90
CA ARG A 36 19.54 -10.71 6.74
C ARG A 36 19.14 -12.13 6.37
N SER A 37 17.87 -12.49 6.60
CA SER A 37 17.35 -13.82 6.35
C SER A 37 16.71 -13.95 4.96
N ARG A 38 16.84 -15.15 4.37
CA ARG A 38 16.09 -15.54 3.17
C ARG A 38 14.73 -16.18 3.49
N LYS A 39 14.43 -16.39 4.77
CA LYS A 39 13.12 -16.86 5.22
C LYS A 39 12.04 -15.87 4.85
N LEU A 40 10.83 -16.34 4.67
CA LEU A 40 9.62 -15.52 4.42
C LEU A 40 8.60 -15.68 5.53
N VAL A 41 8.81 -16.63 6.44
CA VAL A 41 7.99 -16.88 7.63
C VAL A 41 8.89 -16.79 8.86
N PHE A 42 8.49 -15.99 9.84
CA PHE A 42 9.27 -15.70 11.03
C PHE A 42 8.43 -15.94 12.29
N SER A 43 8.95 -16.72 13.22
CA SER A 43 8.43 -16.78 14.58
C SER A 43 8.76 -15.50 15.34
N THR A 44 7.94 -15.19 16.35
CA THR A 44 8.09 -13.98 17.15
C THR A 44 8.20 -14.32 18.64
N THR A 45 8.41 -13.28 19.45
CA THR A 45 8.39 -13.36 20.92
C THR A 45 7.06 -13.85 21.50
N LEU A 46 5.98 -13.83 20.72
CA LEU A 46 4.70 -14.43 21.09
C LEU A 46 4.53 -15.76 20.33
N ASP A 47 4.49 -16.87 21.06
CA ASP A 47 4.45 -18.24 20.49
C ASP A 47 3.28 -18.48 19.54
N ASN A 48 2.20 -17.73 19.72
CA ASN A 48 1.00 -17.81 18.87
C ASN A 48 0.98 -16.80 17.73
N VAL A 49 2.06 -16.02 17.50
CA VAL A 49 2.13 -15.01 16.42
C VAL A 49 3.31 -15.31 15.50
N GLU A 50 3.04 -15.36 14.20
CA GLU A 50 4.07 -15.43 13.17
C GLU A 50 3.94 -14.30 12.17
N LEU A 51 5.05 -13.90 11.55
CA LEU A 51 5.09 -12.88 10.50
C LEU A 51 5.32 -13.54 9.14
N LEU A 52 4.53 -13.12 8.13
CA LEU A 52 4.81 -13.38 6.71
C LEU A 52 5.39 -12.13 6.06
N VAL A 53 6.53 -12.27 5.40
CA VAL A 53 7.22 -11.17 4.70
C VAL A 53 6.92 -11.25 3.22
N LEU A 54 6.12 -10.32 2.71
CA LEU A 54 5.57 -10.30 1.36
C LEU A 54 5.93 -9.00 0.62
N ARG A 55 5.80 -9.00 -0.71
CA ARG A 55 5.75 -7.73 -1.44
C ARG A 55 4.50 -6.96 -1.03
N GLY A 56 4.62 -5.63 -0.90
CA GLY A 56 3.49 -4.78 -0.50
C GLY A 56 2.24 -4.99 -1.35
N SER A 57 2.42 -5.22 -2.68
CA SER A 57 1.33 -5.53 -3.62
C SER A 57 0.56 -6.81 -3.29
N ASP A 58 1.18 -7.75 -2.58
CA ASP A 58 0.63 -9.09 -2.40
C ASP A 58 -0.06 -9.26 -1.04
N VAL A 59 0.19 -8.33 -0.09
CA VAL A 59 -0.36 -8.41 1.28
C VAL A 59 -1.88 -8.51 1.28
N ALA A 60 -2.56 -7.68 0.47
CA ALA A 60 -4.02 -7.69 0.39
C ALA A 60 -4.56 -9.06 -0.08
N THR A 61 -3.93 -9.66 -1.08
CA THR A 61 -4.28 -10.98 -1.62
C THR A 61 -4.13 -12.08 -0.57
N TYR A 62 -3.02 -12.10 0.17
CA TYR A 62 -2.79 -13.10 1.22
C TYR A 62 -3.79 -12.99 2.38
N VAL A 63 -4.17 -11.76 2.74
CA VAL A 63 -5.20 -11.53 3.75
C VAL A 63 -6.59 -11.89 3.22
N GLU A 64 -6.93 -11.52 1.99
CA GLU A 64 -8.22 -11.86 1.38
C GLU A 64 -8.46 -13.37 1.35
N HIS A 65 -7.45 -14.14 0.96
CA HIS A 65 -7.52 -15.60 0.90
C HIS A 65 -7.32 -16.31 2.26
N GLY A 66 -7.18 -15.57 3.37
CA GLY A 66 -7.07 -16.13 4.72
C GLY A 66 -5.76 -16.86 5.01
N ILE A 67 -4.73 -16.68 4.19
CA ILE A 67 -3.36 -17.17 4.46
C ILE A 67 -2.71 -16.33 5.56
N ALA A 68 -2.98 -15.04 5.57
CA ALA A 68 -2.70 -14.16 6.70
C ALA A 68 -4.02 -13.71 7.35
N ASP A 69 -4.08 -13.73 8.67
CA ASP A 69 -5.23 -13.23 9.44
C ASP A 69 -5.30 -11.71 9.42
N ILE A 70 -4.11 -11.10 9.50
CA ILE A 70 -3.90 -9.65 9.57
C ILE A 70 -2.83 -9.26 8.55
N GLY A 71 -2.92 -8.05 8.00
CA GLY A 71 -1.89 -7.51 7.11
C GLY A 71 -1.67 -6.02 7.34
N MET A 72 -0.48 -5.54 7.01
CA MET A 72 -0.12 -4.12 6.96
C MET A 72 0.15 -3.73 5.52
N ALA A 73 -0.78 -3.01 4.89
CA ALA A 73 -0.70 -2.66 3.47
C ALA A 73 -0.92 -1.16 3.24
N GLY A 74 -0.24 -0.59 2.25
CA GLY A 74 -0.48 0.79 1.83
C GLY A 74 -1.90 0.96 1.27
N LYS A 75 -2.55 2.07 1.60
CA LYS A 75 -3.89 2.40 1.08
C LYS A 75 -3.92 2.43 -0.46
N ASP A 76 -2.82 2.78 -1.11
CA ASP A 76 -2.64 2.74 -2.55
C ASP A 76 -2.82 1.32 -3.12
N VAL A 77 -2.21 0.34 -2.46
CA VAL A 77 -2.37 -1.09 -2.81
C VAL A 77 -3.82 -1.53 -2.62
N LEU A 78 -4.45 -1.16 -1.51
CA LEU A 78 -5.83 -1.53 -1.20
C LEU A 78 -6.81 -0.92 -2.21
N LEU A 79 -6.60 0.33 -2.59
CA LEU A 79 -7.39 1.00 -3.62
C LEU A 79 -7.25 0.33 -4.99
N GLU A 80 -6.05 -0.11 -5.34
CA GLU A 80 -5.82 -0.79 -6.62
C GLU A 80 -6.35 -2.23 -6.63
N HIS A 81 -6.21 -2.96 -5.51
CA HIS A 81 -6.69 -4.33 -5.33
C HIS A 81 -8.24 -4.41 -5.34
N GLY A 82 -8.90 -3.48 -4.66
CA GLY A 82 -10.32 -3.51 -4.37
C GLY A 82 -10.61 -3.98 -2.94
N GLU A 83 -11.72 -3.52 -2.38
CA GLU A 83 -12.05 -3.75 -0.96
C GLU A 83 -12.88 -5.03 -0.75
N GLN A 84 -12.32 -6.18 -1.06
CA GLN A 84 -13.01 -7.47 -0.89
C GLN A 84 -12.27 -8.34 0.12
N GLY A 85 -13.01 -9.18 0.85
CA GLY A 85 -12.44 -10.22 1.70
C GLY A 85 -11.84 -9.78 3.04
N TYR A 86 -11.62 -8.48 3.30
CA TYR A 86 -11.04 -7.98 4.55
C TYR A 86 -11.73 -6.71 5.07
N TYR A 87 -11.48 -6.39 6.35
CA TYR A 87 -11.81 -5.12 6.99
C TYR A 87 -10.55 -4.25 7.10
N GLN A 88 -10.74 -2.92 7.22
CA GLN A 88 -9.68 -1.93 7.45
C GLN A 88 -9.91 -1.21 8.80
N PRO A 89 -9.66 -1.85 9.95
CA PRO A 89 -10.04 -1.30 11.25
C PRO A 89 -9.18 -0.13 11.72
N LEU A 90 -7.95 0.05 11.20
CA LEU A 90 -7.02 1.03 11.72
C LEU A 90 -6.12 1.65 10.63
N ASP A 91 -5.95 2.97 10.69
CA ASP A 91 -4.88 3.69 9.99
C ASP A 91 -3.62 3.69 10.86
N LEU A 92 -2.56 3.03 10.40
CA LEU A 92 -1.29 2.93 11.14
C LEU A 92 -0.43 4.20 11.01
N LYS A 93 -0.84 5.16 10.20
CA LYS A 93 -0.17 6.45 9.94
C LYS A 93 1.29 6.36 9.47
N LEU A 94 1.74 5.17 9.03
CA LEU A 94 3.08 4.93 8.49
C LEU A 94 3.13 5.19 6.98
N GLY A 95 4.31 5.55 6.45
CA GLY A 95 4.56 5.69 5.02
C GLY A 95 3.63 6.70 4.33
N ARG A 96 3.37 7.85 4.95
CA ARG A 96 2.46 8.87 4.41
C ARG A 96 2.95 9.42 3.08
N CYS A 97 2.10 9.38 2.09
CA CYS A 97 2.31 9.94 0.75
C CYS A 97 0.95 10.28 0.12
N ARG A 98 0.95 10.64 -1.16
CA ARG A 98 -0.26 11.00 -1.90
C ARG A 98 -0.25 10.34 -3.27
N ILE A 99 -1.39 9.89 -3.77
CA ILE A 99 -1.55 9.61 -5.20
C ILE A 99 -1.95 10.92 -5.87
N MET A 100 -1.22 11.30 -6.91
CA MET A 100 -1.43 12.55 -7.63
C MET A 100 -1.41 12.32 -9.14
N VAL A 101 -2.07 13.20 -9.87
CA VAL A 101 -1.82 13.40 -11.30
C VAL A 101 -0.60 14.31 -11.42
N ALA A 102 0.33 13.96 -12.31
CA ALA A 102 1.48 14.78 -12.63
C ALA A 102 1.76 14.76 -14.15
N GLY A 103 2.41 15.80 -14.65
CA GLY A 103 2.75 15.95 -16.07
C GLY A 103 3.84 16.98 -16.26
N LEU A 104 4.17 17.28 -17.51
CA LEU A 104 5.12 18.34 -17.85
C LEU A 104 4.56 19.70 -17.42
N LYS A 105 5.43 20.61 -16.98
CA LYS A 105 5.03 21.97 -16.59
C LYS A 105 4.34 22.72 -17.74
N ASP A 106 4.87 22.54 -18.95
CA ASP A 106 4.36 23.18 -20.18
C ASP A 106 3.80 22.07 -21.09
N GLU A 107 2.55 21.65 -20.82
CA GLU A 107 1.89 20.52 -21.52
C GLU A 107 1.49 20.84 -22.97
N GLY A 108 1.49 22.11 -23.37
CA GLY A 108 0.95 22.52 -24.67
C GLY A 108 -0.55 22.24 -24.80
N VAL A 109 -1.01 22.04 -26.05
CA VAL A 109 -2.42 21.74 -26.36
C VAL A 109 -2.64 20.23 -26.15
N LEU A 110 -3.43 19.87 -25.15
CA LEU A 110 -3.77 18.49 -24.85
C LEU A 110 -4.92 17.98 -25.77
N PRO A 111 -4.88 16.70 -26.18
CA PRO A 111 -5.98 16.12 -26.95
C PRO A 111 -7.21 15.91 -26.05
N ALA A 112 -8.39 15.81 -26.67
CA ALA A 112 -9.64 15.54 -25.97
C ALA A 112 -9.61 14.22 -25.18
N ARG A 113 -8.79 13.25 -25.59
CA ARG A 113 -8.59 11.96 -24.93
C ARG A 113 -7.14 11.83 -24.48
N LEU A 114 -6.94 11.92 -23.18
CA LEU A 114 -5.61 11.87 -22.56
C LEU A 114 -5.09 10.43 -22.47
N LYS A 115 -3.79 10.27 -22.68
CA LYS A 115 -3.06 9.05 -22.32
C LYS A 115 -2.46 9.22 -20.93
N ILE A 116 -2.76 8.31 -20.02
CA ILE A 116 -2.30 8.34 -18.62
C ILE A 116 -1.45 7.10 -18.36
N ALA A 117 -0.18 7.28 -17.99
CA ALA A 117 0.67 6.17 -17.60
C ALA A 117 0.63 5.97 -16.08
N THR A 118 0.45 4.73 -15.62
CA THR A 118 0.34 4.42 -14.20
C THR A 118 0.47 2.94 -13.90
N LYS A 119 0.91 2.61 -12.69
CA LYS A 119 0.73 1.28 -12.08
C LYS A 119 -0.63 1.13 -11.38
N PHE A 120 -1.30 2.23 -11.06
CA PHE A 120 -2.58 2.31 -10.35
C PHE A 120 -3.75 2.42 -11.34
N VAL A 121 -3.92 1.38 -12.16
CA VAL A 121 -4.89 1.37 -13.28
C VAL A 121 -6.32 1.56 -12.80
N ASN A 122 -6.72 0.82 -11.76
CA ASN A 122 -8.08 0.87 -11.23
C ASN A 122 -8.37 2.20 -10.52
N THR A 123 -7.39 2.72 -9.79
CA THR A 123 -7.48 4.01 -9.11
C THR A 123 -7.58 5.16 -10.11
N ALA A 124 -6.75 5.16 -11.15
CA ALA A 124 -6.81 6.16 -12.21
C ALA A 124 -8.14 6.11 -12.97
N LYS A 125 -8.61 4.91 -13.33
CA LYS A 125 -9.93 4.75 -13.99
C LYS A 125 -11.06 5.33 -13.15
N ARG A 126 -11.12 5.00 -11.85
CA ARG A 126 -12.17 5.54 -10.96
C ARG A 126 -12.09 7.06 -10.85
N TYR A 127 -10.88 7.61 -10.72
CA TYR A 127 -10.68 9.05 -10.62
C TYR A 127 -11.20 9.79 -11.85
N TYR A 128 -10.76 9.43 -13.06
CA TYR A 128 -11.18 10.09 -14.29
C TYR A 128 -12.66 9.83 -14.62
N ALA A 129 -13.17 8.63 -14.31
CA ALA A 129 -14.61 8.34 -14.45
C ALA A 129 -15.46 9.25 -13.55
N GLY A 130 -15.01 9.49 -12.31
CA GLY A 130 -15.67 10.42 -11.38
C GLY A 130 -15.72 11.87 -11.87
N LEU A 131 -14.76 12.26 -12.72
CA LEU A 131 -14.72 13.58 -13.39
C LEU A 131 -15.49 13.61 -14.73
N GLY A 132 -16.02 12.47 -15.20
CA GLY A 132 -16.63 12.35 -16.51
C GLY A 132 -15.63 12.43 -17.68
N ILE A 133 -14.35 12.22 -17.43
CA ILE A 133 -13.28 12.33 -18.42
C ILE A 133 -12.88 10.94 -18.93
N GLN A 134 -12.89 10.73 -20.23
CA GLN A 134 -12.38 9.51 -20.85
C GLN A 134 -10.87 9.61 -21.08
N VAL A 135 -10.14 8.57 -20.65
CA VAL A 135 -8.69 8.48 -20.79
C VAL A 135 -8.26 7.10 -21.30
N ASP A 136 -7.12 7.06 -21.97
CA ASP A 136 -6.42 5.82 -22.32
C ASP A 136 -5.37 5.53 -21.25
N ILE A 137 -5.52 4.41 -20.54
CA ILE A 137 -4.57 4.01 -19.51
C ILE A 137 -3.46 3.14 -20.10
N ILE A 138 -2.22 3.55 -19.90
CA ILE A 138 -1.02 2.79 -20.24
C ILE A 138 -0.44 2.25 -18.92
N ARG A 139 -0.47 0.92 -18.76
CA ARG A 139 0.06 0.29 -17.56
C ARG A 139 1.59 0.23 -17.63
N LEU A 140 2.24 0.80 -16.62
CA LEU A 140 3.68 0.69 -16.37
C LEU A 140 3.93 0.12 -14.97
N TYR A 141 5.15 -0.35 -14.71
CA TYR A 141 5.54 -0.95 -13.43
C TYR A 141 6.56 -0.11 -12.65
N GLY A 142 7.16 0.89 -13.28
CA GLY A 142 8.14 1.80 -12.68
C GLY A 142 8.57 2.88 -13.66
N ALA A 143 9.39 3.83 -13.18
CA ALA A 143 9.91 4.97 -13.94
C ALA A 143 8.79 5.74 -14.70
N MET A 144 7.70 6.03 -14.00
CA MET A 144 6.50 6.65 -14.58
C MET A 144 6.82 8.01 -15.23
N GLU A 145 7.77 8.74 -14.66
CA GLU A 145 8.18 10.08 -15.08
C GLU A 145 8.71 10.12 -16.51
N LEU A 146 9.24 9.01 -17.03
CA LEU A 146 9.69 8.90 -18.41
C LEU A 146 8.54 8.99 -19.41
N ALA A 147 7.34 8.59 -19.04
CA ALA A 147 6.22 8.54 -19.99
C ALA A 147 5.84 9.90 -20.56
N PRO A 148 5.69 11.00 -19.79
CA PRO A 148 5.47 12.32 -20.35
C PRO A 148 6.71 12.88 -21.08
N VAL A 149 7.91 12.62 -20.57
CA VAL A 149 9.16 13.13 -21.16
C VAL A 149 9.41 12.54 -22.55
N THR A 150 9.03 11.29 -22.77
CA THR A 150 9.20 10.60 -24.06
C THR A 150 7.99 10.69 -24.98
N GLY A 151 6.90 11.32 -24.54
CA GLY A 151 5.66 11.41 -25.30
C GLY A 151 4.84 10.12 -25.35
N LEU A 152 5.14 9.11 -24.50
CA LEU A 152 4.37 7.88 -24.39
C LEU A 152 2.98 8.17 -23.81
N ALA A 153 2.90 9.04 -22.82
CA ALA A 153 1.66 9.49 -22.20
C ALA A 153 1.69 11.02 -22.00
N HIS A 154 0.54 11.62 -21.80
CA HIS A 154 0.44 13.06 -21.52
C HIS A 154 0.69 13.34 -20.04
N ARG A 155 0.12 12.50 -19.16
CA ARG A 155 0.23 12.62 -17.70
C ARG A 155 0.47 11.25 -17.07
N ILE A 156 0.84 11.28 -15.81
CA ILE A 156 0.98 10.09 -14.97
C ILE A 156 0.06 10.17 -13.76
N VAL A 157 -0.30 9.01 -13.22
CA VAL A 157 -0.88 8.88 -11.88
C VAL A 157 0.09 8.03 -11.05
N ASP A 158 0.73 8.65 -10.06
CA ASP A 158 1.71 7.95 -9.23
C ASP A 158 1.75 8.51 -7.80
N ILE A 159 2.53 7.83 -6.95
CA ILE A 159 2.79 8.24 -5.57
C ILE A 159 3.76 9.42 -5.56
N VAL A 160 3.39 10.42 -4.77
CA VAL A 160 4.22 11.59 -4.51
C VAL A 160 4.38 11.76 -3.01
N GLU A 161 5.60 11.61 -2.50
CA GLU A 161 5.95 11.93 -1.11
C GLU A 161 6.40 13.40 -1.02
N THR A 162 7.58 13.71 -1.52
CA THR A 162 8.18 15.06 -1.51
C THR A 162 8.07 15.81 -2.84
N GLY A 163 7.85 15.08 -3.93
CA GLY A 163 7.85 15.62 -5.30
C GLY A 163 9.23 15.83 -5.92
N ASN A 164 10.31 15.45 -5.25
CA ASN A 164 11.68 15.63 -5.76
C ASN A 164 11.92 14.85 -7.05
N THR A 165 11.41 13.62 -7.17
CA THR A 165 11.53 12.82 -8.39
C THR A 165 10.83 13.49 -9.57
N LEU A 166 9.62 14.04 -9.35
CA LEU A 166 8.91 14.79 -10.39
C LEU A 166 9.74 15.98 -10.88
N LYS A 167 10.24 16.80 -9.94
CA LYS A 167 11.06 17.98 -10.26
C LYS A 167 12.33 17.62 -11.03
N ALA A 168 13.03 16.54 -10.61
CA ALA A 168 14.26 16.09 -11.27
C ALA A 168 14.03 15.67 -12.74
N ASN A 169 12.79 15.29 -13.08
CA ASN A 169 12.41 14.89 -14.44
C ASN A 169 11.58 15.94 -15.18
N GLY A 170 11.51 17.19 -14.66
CA GLY A 170 10.79 18.29 -15.32
C GLY A 170 9.26 18.22 -15.21
N LEU A 171 8.75 17.39 -14.31
CA LEU A 171 7.32 17.25 -14.06
C LEU A 171 6.87 18.08 -12.85
N VAL A 172 5.58 18.38 -12.83
CA VAL A 172 4.91 19.01 -11.69
C VAL A 172 3.70 18.18 -11.26
N ALA A 173 3.45 18.17 -9.95
CA ALA A 173 2.21 17.64 -9.42
C ALA A 173 1.06 18.59 -9.74
N MET A 174 -0.04 18.07 -10.29
CA MET A 174 -1.16 18.87 -10.81
C MET A 174 -2.42 18.70 -9.97
N GLU A 175 -2.86 17.45 -9.76
CA GLU A 175 -4.13 17.15 -9.12
C GLU A 175 -3.91 16.15 -8.01
N HIS A 176 -4.51 16.40 -6.85
CA HIS A 176 -4.51 15.47 -5.71
C HIS A 176 -5.65 14.46 -5.88
N ILE A 177 -5.34 13.18 -5.81
CA ILE A 177 -6.35 12.11 -5.89
C ILE A 177 -6.73 11.65 -4.48
N VAL A 178 -5.73 11.21 -3.68
CA VAL A 178 -5.99 10.69 -2.34
C VAL A 178 -4.71 10.67 -1.49
N ASP A 179 -4.88 10.89 -0.18
CA ASP A 179 -3.83 10.67 0.81
C ASP A 179 -3.68 9.17 1.11
N VAL A 180 -2.45 8.74 1.23
CA VAL A 180 -2.05 7.35 1.43
C VAL A 180 -1.27 7.22 2.74
N SER A 181 -1.59 6.18 3.50
CA SER A 181 -0.85 5.68 4.65
C SER A 181 -1.03 4.17 4.74
N THR A 182 -0.20 3.50 5.54
CA THR A 182 -0.35 2.06 5.79
C THR A 182 -1.61 1.80 6.63
N ARG A 183 -2.41 0.83 6.20
CA ARG A 183 -3.61 0.37 6.87
C ARG A 183 -3.39 -1.00 7.50
N LEU A 184 -3.96 -1.21 8.67
CA LEU A 184 -4.17 -2.55 9.19
C LEU A 184 -5.38 -3.14 8.48
N ILE A 185 -5.22 -4.32 7.89
CA ILE A 185 -6.31 -5.08 7.27
C ILE A 185 -6.47 -6.42 7.97
N VAL A 186 -7.70 -6.91 8.06
CA VAL A 186 -8.03 -8.15 8.76
C VAL A 186 -8.96 -8.99 7.90
N ASN A 187 -8.61 -10.25 7.68
CA ASN A 187 -9.47 -11.20 6.97
C ASN A 187 -10.85 -11.32 7.64
N LYS A 188 -11.92 -11.28 6.86
CA LYS A 188 -13.30 -11.30 7.38
C LYS A 188 -13.63 -12.58 8.16
N THR A 189 -13.11 -13.72 7.73
CA THR A 189 -13.32 -15.00 8.40
C THR A 189 -12.49 -15.09 9.69
N ALA A 190 -11.22 -14.70 9.63
CA ALA A 190 -10.35 -14.64 10.81
C ALA A 190 -10.94 -13.72 11.89
N MET A 191 -11.46 -12.55 11.50
CA MET A 191 -12.14 -11.63 12.42
C MET A 191 -13.31 -12.29 13.18
N LYS A 192 -14.03 -13.23 12.56
CA LYS A 192 -15.13 -13.94 13.22
C LYS A 192 -14.65 -15.07 14.12
N ILE A 193 -13.67 -15.85 13.63
CA ILE A 193 -13.23 -17.08 14.33
C ILE A 193 -12.27 -16.76 15.48
N LYS A 194 -11.40 -15.74 15.31
CA LYS A 194 -10.34 -15.34 16.26
C LYS A 194 -10.62 -13.95 16.85
N TYR A 195 -11.89 -13.63 17.07
CA TYR A 195 -12.36 -12.27 17.40
C TYR A 195 -11.62 -11.63 18.57
N ASP A 196 -11.60 -12.29 19.73
CA ASP A 196 -11.01 -11.73 20.95
C ASP A 196 -9.51 -11.45 20.80
N THR A 197 -8.77 -12.39 20.19
CA THR A 197 -7.34 -12.24 19.94
C THR A 197 -7.06 -11.10 18.96
N ILE A 198 -7.80 -11.01 17.86
CA ILE A 198 -7.64 -9.95 16.87
C ILE A 198 -8.04 -8.59 17.43
N GLN A 199 -9.15 -8.49 18.16
CA GLN A 199 -9.58 -7.24 18.79
C GLN A 199 -8.57 -6.73 19.82
N SER A 200 -8.00 -7.64 20.62
CA SER A 200 -6.91 -7.30 21.56
C SER A 200 -5.70 -6.71 20.82
N LEU A 201 -5.27 -7.32 19.69
CA LEU A 201 -4.17 -6.80 18.89
C LEU A 201 -4.49 -5.43 18.27
N ILE A 202 -5.70 -5.25 17.74
CA ILE A 202 -6.16 -3.95 17.19
C ILE A 202 -6.16 -2.88 18.30
N GLY A 203 -6.65 -3.21 19.50
CA GLY A 203 -6.65 -2.29 20.64
C GLY A 203 -5.23 -1.85 21.00
N ARG A 204 -4.32 -2.80 21.20
CA ARG A 204 -2.90 -2.51 21.50
C ARG A 204 -2.23 -1.68 20.42
N LEU A 205 -2.48 -1.96 19.14
CA LEU A 205 -1.96 -1.15 18.04
C LEU A 205 -2.54 0.26 18.03
N ARG A 206 -3.84 0.41 18.35
CA ARG A 206 -4.49 1.72 18.43
C ARG A 206 -3.90 2.62 19.50
N ASP A 207 -3.47 2.03 20.63
CA ASP A 207 -2.90 2.77 21.76
C ASP A 207 -1.49 3.32 21.45
N VAL A 208 -0.80 2.80 20.43
CA VAL A 208 0.57 3.18 20.06
C VAL A 208 0.67 3.92 18.71
N VAL A 209 -0.43 4.14 17.99
CA VAL A 209 -0.54 4.89 16.74
C VAL A 209 -1.04 6.33 17.03
#